data_7bc2a941cec26b18e0787d59a6465d33
#
_entry.id   7bc2a941cec26b18e0787d59a6465d33
#
_cell.length_a   1.000
_cell.length_b   1.000
_cell.length_c   1.000
_cell.angle_alpha   90.00
_cell.angle_beta   90.00
_cell.angle_gamma   90.00
#
_symmetry.space_group_name_H-M   'P 1'
#
loop_
_entity.id
_entity.type
_entity.pdbx_description
1 polymer ?
#
loop_
_entity_poly.entity_id
_entity_poly.type
_entity_poly.pdbx_seq_one_letter_code
_entity_poly.pdbx_strand_id
1 'polypeptide(L)'
;MSALELRSVSKTYGQGQTEVRALRGIDLSVEVGMLVAVMGPSGSGKSTLLTIAGGLETPTSGEVLVGGAALSAMSRNEKAQLRRRSIGYVFQDYNLLAGLTAAENVALPLELDGAGPRAARVAGLKALEQLGLADRASWFPDQLSGGERQRVAIARAVVGERHLLLADEPSGALDSVHAEQVMRLIRAACGRGVAGVIVTHDAQLASWADRVIFLRDGRMADQTSPLQGPESLLAPSQ
;
A
#
# COMPACT_ATOMS: atom_id res chain seq x y z
N MET A 1 7.36 18.14 -2.79
CA MET A 1 5.99 18.03 -3.33
C MET A 1 5.31 16.84 -2.69
N SER A 2 4.10 17.01 -2.16
CA SER A 2 3.34 15.93 -1.56
C SER A 2 2.73 15.03 -2.64
N ALA A 3 2.92 13.72 -2.52
CA ALA A 3 2.30 12.72 -3.39
C ALA A 3 0.94 12.27 -2.87
N LEU A 4 0.74 12.31 -1.54
CA LEU A 4 -0.52 12.03 -0.87
C LEU A 4 -0.76 13.05 0.23
N GLU A 5 -1.96 13.62 0.29
CA GLU A 5 -2.41 14.43 1.41
C GLU A 5 -3.81 14.00 1.85
N LEU A 6 -3.97 13.82 3.15
CA LEU A 6 -5.25 13.71 3.82
C LEU A 6 -5.42 14.97 4.67
N ARG A 7 -6.55 15.67 4.51
CA ARG A 7 -6.86 16.91 5.24
C ARG A 7 -8.14 16.70 6.04
N SER A 8 -7.99 16.59 7.37
CA SER A 8 -9.07 16.39 8.35
C SER A 8 -10.02 15.26 7.97
N VAL A 9 -9.45 14.15 7.46
CA VAL A 9 -10.21 13.02 6.92
C VAL A 9 -10.87 12.24 8.05
N SER A 10 -12.20 12.10 7.95
CA SER A 10 -12.99 11.26 8.86
C SER A 10 -13.79 10.22 8.09
N LYS A 11 -14.00 9.06 8.72
CA LYS A 11 -14.82 8.00 8.19
C LYS A 11 -15.68 7.37 9.26
N THR A 12 -16.96 7.34 8.99
CA THR A 12 -17.98 6.70 9.83
C THR A 12 -18.73 5.67 9.02
N TYR A 13 -18.89 4.47 9.58
CA TYR A 13 -19.67 3.37 9.04
C TYR A 13 -20.95 3.20 9.87
N GLY A 14 -22.00 2.69 9.27
CA GLY A 14 -23.29 2.45 9.93
C GLY A 14 -24.05 3.74 10.23
N GLN A 15 -25.15 3.60 10.97
CA GLN A 15 -26.01 4.70 11.43
C GLN A 15 -26.58 4.39 12.82
N GLY A 16 -26.81 5.41 13.62
CA GLY A 16 -27.43 5.29 14.95
C GLY A 16 -26.60 4.41 15.89
N GLN A 17 -27.20 3.36 16.45
CA GLN A 17 -26.52 2.49 17.44
C GLN A 17 -25.40 1.62 16.86
N THR A 18 -25.33 1.46 15.53
CA THR A 18 -24.27 0.70 14.83
C THR A 18 -23.18 1.60 14.28
N GLU A 19 -23.16 2.88 14.63
CA GLU A 19 -22.17 3.84 14.17
C GLU A 19 -20.76 3.49 14.67
N VAL A 20 -19.83 3.30 13.73
CA VAL A 20 -18.41 3.08 14.01
C VAL A 20 -17.59 4.18 13.33
N ARG A 21 -16.93 5.00 14.13
CA ARG A 21 -16.04 6.06 13.65
C ARG A 21 -14.63 5.51 13.44
N ALA A 22 -14.37 5.00 12.24
CA ALA A 22 -13.10 4.36 11.89
C ALA A 22 -11.95 5.35 11.75
N LEU A 23 -12.20 6.58 11.26
CA LEU A 23 -11.22 7.67 11.22
C LEU A 23 -11.84 8.96 11.76
N ARG A 24 -11.04 9.79 12.45
CA ARG A 24 -11.50 10.98 13.18
C ARG A 24 -10.54 12.15 12.96
N GLY A 25 -10.69 12.85 11.84
CA GLY A 25 -9.92 14.05 11.53
C GLY A 25 -8.43 13.75 11.31
N ILE A 26 -8.12 12.83 10.40
CA ILE A 26 -6.73 12.47 10.07
C ILE A 26 -6.14 13.51 9.13
N ASP A 27 -5.00 14.06 9.54
CA ASP A 27 -4.13 14.90 8.73
C ASP A 27 -2.82 14.14 8.46
N LEU A 28 -2.55 13.84 7.19
CA LEU A 28 -1.36 13.10 6.78
C LEU A 28 -0.82 13.67 5.47
N SER A 29 0.47 13.95 5.42
CA SER A 29 1.19 14.29 4.19
C SER A 29 2.32 13.29 3.96
N VAL A 30 2.43 12.79 2.73
CA VAL A 30 3.52 11.90 2.29
C VAL A 30 4.19 12.51 1.07
N GLU A 31 5.45 12.87 1.23
CA GLU A 31 6.24 13.47 0.16
C GLU A 31 6.68 12.43 -0.86
N VAL A 32 6.96 12.90 -2.07
CA VAL A 32 7.56 12.08 -3.14
C VAL A 32 8.86 11.44 -2.63
N GLY A 33 8.98 10.13 -2.80
CA GLY A 33 10.15 9.35 -2.37
C GLY A 33 10.17 8.95 -0.90
N MET A 34 9.23 9.42 -0.08
CA MET A 34 9.11 9.03 1.32
C MET A 34 8.35 7.72 1.50
N LEU A 35 8.77 6.94 2.48
CA LEU A 35 8.04 5.79 3.00
C LEU A 35 7.51 6.12 4.41
N VAL A 36 6.21 6.03 4.59
CA VAL A 36 5.55 6.21 5.89
C VAL A 36 4.99 4.87 6.37
N ALA A 37 5.29 4.50 7.60
CA ALA A 37 4.65 3.36 8.25
C ALA A 37 3.53 3.83 9.17
N VAL A 38 2.37 3.18 9.07
CA VAL A 38 1.23 3.39 9.96
C VAL A 38 1.08 2.16 10.85
N MET A 39 1.32 2.34 12.13
CA MET A 39 1.20 1.32 13.17
C MET A 39 -0.03 1.52 14.04
N GLY A 40 -0.42 0.50 14.78
CA GLY A 40 -1.51 0.58 15.75
C GLY A 40 -2.23 -0.75 15.94
N PRO A 41 -3.06 -0.89 16.98
CA PRO A 41 -3.78 -2.12 17.27
C PRO A 41 -4.78 -2.48 16.17
N SER A 42 -5.24 -3.73 16.15
CA SER A 42 -6.34 -4.15 15.27
C SER A 42 -7.57 -3.28 15.52
N GLY A 43 -8.29 -2.92 14.44
CA GLY A 43 -9.47 -2.05 14.54
C GLY A 43 -9.18 -0.56 14.70
N SER A 44 -7.92 -0.11 14.73
CA SER A 44 -7.60 1.33 14.89
C SER A 44 -7.91 2.20 13.67
N GLY A 45 -8.27 1.61 12.51
CA GLY A 45 -8.62 2.33 11.28
C GLY A 45 -7.56 2.30 10.17
N LYS A 46 -6.46 1.52 10.32
CA LYS A 46 -5.34 1.48 9.38
C LYS A 46 -5.74 1.10 7.95
N SER A 47 -6.46 -0.02 7.77
CA SER A 47 -6.93 -0.46 6.45
C SER A 47 -7.95 0.52 5.85
N THR A 48 -8.80 1.14 6.69
CA THR A 48 -9.72 2.22 6.26
C THR A 48 -8.93 3.44 5.75
N LEU A 49 -7.83 3.79 6.42
CA LEU A 49 -6.96 4.88 5.97
C LEU A 49 -6.39 4.58 4.58
N LEU A 50 -5.87 3.36 4.36
CA LEU A 50 -5.34 2.96 3.06
C LEU A 50 -6.41 2.92 1.96
N THR A 51 -7.61 2.40 2.23
CA THR A 51 -8.68 2.33 1.22
C THR A 51 -9.16 3.72 0.81
N ILE A 52 -9.21 4.66 1.74
CA ILE A 52 -9.54 6.06 1.47
C ILE A 52 -8.39 6.75 0.71
N ALA A 53 -7.14 6.57 1.14
CA ALA A 53 -5.96 7.12 0.46
C ALA A 53 -5.86 6.63 -0.99
N GLY A 54 -6.24 5.37 -1.25
CA GLY A 54 -6.28 4.75 -2.58
C GLY A 54 -7.50 5.12 -3.43
N GLY A 55 -8.44 5.91 -2.90
CA GLY A 55 -9.68 6.26 -3.60
C GLY A 55 -10.60 5.06 -3.86
N LEU A 56 -10.45 3.98 -3.09
CA LEU A 56 -11.35 2.82 -3.12
C LEU A 56 -12.62 3.12 -2.33
N GLU A 57 -12.50 3.99 -1.32
CA GLU A 57 -13.59 4.42 -0.48
C GLU A 57 -13.63 5.95 -0.34
N THR A 58 -14.81 6.51 -0.14
CA THR A 58 -14.99 7.95 0.04
C THR A 58 -15.02 8.27 1.53
N PRO A 59 -14.29 9.28 2.00
CA PRO A 59 -14.38 9.74 3.38
C PRO A 59 -15.78 10.31 3.68
N THR A 60 -16.19 10.30 4.94
CA THR A 60 -17.43 10.96 5.40
C THR A 60 -17.24 12.48 5.43
N SER A 61 -16.05 12.94 5.77
CA SER A 61 -15.66 14.36 5.72
C SER A 61 -14.15 14.49 5.53
N GLY A 62 -13.70 15.69 5.19
CA GLY A 62 -12.31 15.97 4.86
C GLY A 62 -12.00 15.72 3.37
N GLU A 63 -10.74 15.90 3.00
CA GLU A 63 -10.30 15.84 1.62
C GLU A 63 -9.08 14.94 1.47
N VAL A 64 -9.00 14.23 0.34
CA VAL A 64 -7.83 13.42 -0.05
C VAL A 64 -7.32 13.92 -1.39
N LEU A 65 -6.03 14.23 -1.43
CA LEU A 65 -5.34 14.63 -2.66
C LEU A 65 -4.25 13.60 -2.99
N VAL A 66 -4.20 13.19 -4.25
CA VAL A 66 -3.15 12.33 -4.81
C VAL A 66 -2.48 13.07 -5.96
N GLY A 67 -1.18 13.30 -5.85
CA GLY A 67 -0.45 14.12 -6.83
C GLY A 67 -1.01 15.53 -6.98
N GLY A 68 -1.57 16.11 -5.91
CA GLY A 68 -2.22 17.42 -5.89
C GLY A 68 -3.66 17.44 -6.41
N ALA A 69 -4.18 16.34 -6.93
CA ALA A 69 -5.55 16.26 -7.46
C ALA A 69 -6.52 15.71 -6.40
N ALA A 70 -7.59 16.46 -6.12
CA ALA A 70 -8.59 16.10 -5.12
C ALA A 70 -9.47 14.93 -5.60
N LEU A 71 -9.50 13.83 -4.84
CA LEU A 71 -10.30 12.66 -5.18
C LEU A 71 -11.81 12.95 -5.17
N SER A 72 -12.25 13.91 -4.36
CA SER A 72 -13.66 14.34 -4.29
C SER A 72 -14.19 14.92 -5.61
N ALA A 73 -13.30 15.57 -6.37
CA ALA A 73 -13.63 16.17 -7.67
C ALA A 73 -13.64 15.17 -8.83
N MET A 74 -13.14 13.94 -8.61
CA MET A 74 -13.01 12.93 -9.66
C MET A 74 -14.27 12.06 -9.79
N SER A 75 -14.65 11.79 -11.03
CA SER A 75 -15.61 10.75 -11.38
C SER A 75 -15.11 9.35 -11.03
N ARG A 76 -15.98 8.35 -11.05
CA ARG A 76 -15.62 6.93 -10.85
C ARG A 76 -14.55 6.47 -11.86
N ASN A 77 -14.67 6.90 -13.12
CA ASN A 77 -13.74 6.52 -14.19
C ASN A 77 -12.36 7.16 -13.97
N GLU A 78 -12.31 8.43 -13.59
CA GLU A 78 -11.06 9.12 -13.29
C GLU A 78 -10.34 8.50 -12.07
N LYS A 79 -11.07 8.16 -11.00
CA LYS A 79 -10.51 7.41 -9.87
C LYS A 79 -9.99 6.03 -10.29
N ALA A 80 -10.70 5.31 -11.16
CA ALA A 80 -10.24 4.03 -11.68
C ALA A 80 -8.98 4.18 -12.53
N GLN A 81 -8.89 5.22 -13.34
CA GLN A 81 -7.71 5.56 -14.13
C GLN A 81 -6.52 5.93 -13.23
N LEU A 82 -6.73 6.76 -12.22
CA LEU A 82 -5.71 7.12 -11.24
C LEU A 82 -5.13 5.87 -10.55
N ARG A 83 -6.00 4.98 -10.04
CA ARG A 83 -5.56 3.73 -9.41
C ARG A 83 -4.75 2.86 -10.36
N ARG A 84 -5.21 2.70 -11.58
CA ARG A 84 -4.56 1.87 -12.59
C ARG A 84 -3.18 2.38 -12.97
N ARG A 85 -3.01 3.71 -13.11
CA ARG A 85 -1.77 4.34 -13.57
C ARG A 85 -0.79 4.68 -12.46
N SER A 86 -1.30 5.22 -11.37
CA SER A 86 -0.48 5.93 -10.40
C SER A 86 -0.36 5.24 -9.06
N ILE A 87 -1.31 4.36 -8.70
CA ILE A 87 -1.36 3.73 -7.37
C ILE A 87 -1.08 2.24 -7.48
N GLY A 88 -0.03 1.78 -6.79
CA GLY A 88 0.16 0.38 -6.49
C GLY A 88 -0.53 0.04 -5.18
N TYR A 89 -1.32 -1.04 -5.12
CA TYR A 89 -2.01 -1.46 -3.91
C TYR A 89 -1.70 -2.92 -3.58
N VAL A 90 -1.21 -3.17 -2.36
CA VAL A 90 -1.05 -4.49 -1.77
C VAL A 90 -2.14 -4.67 -0.72
N PHE A 91 -3.08 -5.58 -0.97
CA PHE A 91 -4.18 -5.90 -0.05
C PHE A 91 -3.76 -7.02 0.90
N GLN A 92 -4.34 -7.03 2.08
CA GLN A 92 -4.12 -8.07 3.08
C GLN A 92 -4.47 -9.48 2.55
N ASP A 93 -5.55 -9.60 1.78
CA ASP A 93 -6.02 -10.85 1.15
C ASP A 93 -5.45 -11.08 -0.26
N TYR A 94 -4.35 -10.41 -0.61
CA TYR A 94 -3.66 -10.46 -1.91
C TYR A 94 -4.48 -9.99 -3.11
N ASN A 95 -5.78 -10.25 -3.15
CA ASN A 95 -6.71 -9.95 -4.27
C ASN A 95 -6.16 -10.36 -5.64
N LEU A 96 -5.57 -11.56 -5.73
CA LEU A 96 -5.16 -12.14 -7.01
C LEU A 96 -6.39 -12.71 -7.73
N LEU A 97 -6.42 -12.53 -9.04
CA LEU A 97 -7.47 -13.11 -9.89
C LEU A 97 -7.17 -14.59 -10.10
N ALA A 98 -8.05 -15.45 -9.62
CA ALA A 98 -7.87 -16.91 -9.63
C ALA A 98 -7.77 -17.50 -11.06
N GLY A 99 -8.41 -16.85 -12.04
CA GLY A 99 -8.36 -17.27 -13.44
C GLY A 99 -7.14 -16.81 -14.22
N LEU A 100 -6.20 -16.11 -13.57
CA LEU A 100 -4.96 -15.61 -14.17
C LEU A 100 -3.75 -16.23 -13.49
N THR A 101 -2.72 -16.53 -14.28
CA THR A 101 -1.41 -16.94 -13.76
C THR A 101 -0.74 -15.81 -12.97
N ALA A 102 0.35 -16.12 -12.26
CA ALA A 102 1.14 -15.12 -11.56
C ALA A 102 1.61 -14.00 -12.49
N ALA A 103 2.14 -14.35 -13.66
CA ALA A 103 2.60 -13.36 -14.64
C ALA A 103 1.46 -12.48 -15.17
N GLU A 104 0.31 -13.05 -15.44
CA GLU A 104 -0.87 -12.32 -15.92
C GLU A 104 -1.45 -11.42 -14.83
N ASN A 105 -1.51 -11.87 -13.57
CA ASN A 105 -1.89 -11.02 -12.45
C ASN A 105 -0.99 -9.78 -12.33
N VAL A 106 0.33 -9.96 -12.52
CA VAL A 106 1.28 -8.84 -12.44
C VAL A 106 1.19 -7.94 -13.68
N ALA A 107 1.00 -8.50 -14.87
CA ALA A 107 0.88 -7.74 -16.12
C ALA A 107 -0.43 -6.94 -16.23
N LEU A 108 -1.50 -7.41 -15.59
CA LEU A 108 -2.87 -6.89 -15.74
C LEU A 108 -2.99 -5.35 -15.61
N PRO A 109 -2.39 -4.67 -14.62
CA PRO A 109 -2.51 -3.22 -14.53
C PRO A 109 -1.94 -2.49 -15.77
N LEU A 110 -0.89 -3.03 -16.37
CA LEU A 110 -0.28 -2.45 -17.58
C LEU A 110 -1.16 -2.67 -18.82
N GLU A 111 -1.74 -3.86 -18.97
CA GLU A 111 -2.66 -4.17 -20.04
C GLU A 111 -3.93 -3.32 -19.98
N LEU A 112 -4.50 -3.17 -18.78
CA LEU A 112 -5.65 -2.30 -18.55
C LEU A 112 -5.33 -0.83 -18.84
N ASP A 113 -4.07 -0.42 -18.76
CA ASP A 113 -3.63 0.94 -19.10
C ASP A 113 -3.24 1.11 -20.57
N GLY A 114 -3.38 0.03 -21.38
CA GLY A 114 -3.18 0.07 -22.81
C GLY A 114 -1.80 -0.40 -23.27
N ALA A 115 -0.96 -0.95 -22.41
CA ALA A 115 0.26 -1.60 -22.82
C ALA A 115 -0.03 -2.85 -23.65
N GLY A 116 0.73 -3.06 -24.72
CA GLY A 116 0.59 -4.28 -25.51
C GLY A 116 0.90 -5.53 -24.67
N PRO A 117 0.18 -6.67 -24.89
CA PRO A 117 0.30 -7.87 -24.04
C PRO A 117 1.73 -8.40 -23.90
N ARG A 118 2.53 -8.31 -24.96
CA ARG A 118 3.95 -8.71 -24.94
C ARG A 118 4.77 -7.85 -23.98
N ALA A 119 4.62 -6.53 -24.05
CA ALA A 119 5.36 -5.60 -23.22
C ALA A 119 4.94 -5.73 -21.74
N ALA A 120 3.65 -5.83 -21.48
CA ALA A 120 3.10 -6.04 -20.13
C ALA A 120 3.62 -7.37 -19.53
N ARG A 121 3.62 -8.46 -20.31
CA ARG A 121 4.14 -9.75 -19.85
C ARG A 121 5.65 -9.68 -19.53
N VAL A 122 6.46 -9.02 -20.35
CA VAL A 122 7.91 -8.87 -20.09
C VAL A 122 8.14 -8.10 -18.79
N ALA A 123 7.41 -7.00 -18.58
CA ALA A 123 7.49 -6.23 -17.35
C ALA A 123 7.03 -7.04 -16.12
N GLY A 124 5.96 -7.83 -16.27
CA GLY A 124 5.46 -8.72 -15.22
C GLY A 124 6.47 -9.81 -14.84
N LEU A 125 7.10 -10.47 -15.81
CA LEU A 125 8.13 -11.48 -15.56
C LEU A 125 9.34 -10.88 -14.83
N LYS A 126 9.80 -9.69 -15.24
CA LYS A 126 10.90 -8.99 -14.58
C LYS A 126 10.56 -8.64 -13.12
N ALA A 127 9.32 -8.23 -12.85
CA ALA A 127 8.88 -7.95 -11.48
C ALA A 127 8.82 -9.21 -10.61
N LEU A 128 8.39 -10.34 -11.17
CA LEU A 128 8.40 -11.64 -10.49
C LEU A 128 9.83 -12.14 -10.21
N GLU A 129 10.74 -11.98 -11.16
CA GLU A 129 12.15 -12.35 -11.00
C GLU A 129 12.80 -11.61 -9.83
N GLN A 130 12.53 -10.32 -9.65
CA GLN A 130 13.02 -9.52 -8.52
C GLN A 130 12.59 -10.05 -7.14
N LEU A 131 11.52 -10.84 -7.11
CA LEU A 131 10.97 -11.46 -5.89
C LEU A 131 11.19 -12.98 -5.83
N GLY A 132 12.07 -13.52 -6.68
CA GLY A 132 12.41 -14.94 -6.70
C GLY A 132 11.28 -15.86 -7.15
N LEU A 133 10.40 -15.37 -8.05
CA LEU A 133 9.21 -16.09 -8.53
C LEU A 133 9.25 -16.37 -10.05
N ALA A 134 10.42 -16.30 -10.69
CA ALA A 134 10.55 -16.56 -12.13
C ALA A 134 9.96 -17.94 -12.51
N ASP A 135 10.27 -19.00 -11.74
CA ASP A 135 9.80 -20.36 -11.96
C ASP A 135 8.32 -20.57 -11.63
N ARG A 136 7.66 -19.58 -11.03
CA ARG A 136 6.23 -19.60 -10.67
C ARG A 136 5.36 -18.74 -11.60
N ALA A 137 5.95 -18.13 -12.62
CA ALA A 137 5.27 -17.19 -13.50
C ALA A 137 4.00 -17.76 -14.19
N SER A 138 3.99 -19.05 -14.50
CA SER A 138 2.85 -19.75 -15.12
C SER A 138 1.87 -20.39 -14.12
N TRP A 139 2.11 -20.29 -12.82
CA TRP A 139 1.28 -20.87 -11.79
C TRP A 139 0.04 -20.01 -11.49
N PHE A 140 -1.07 -20.66 -11.22
CA PHE A 140 -2.29 -20.01 -10.75
C PHE A 140 -2.24 -19.78 -9.24
N PRO A 141 -3.02 -18.81 -8.71
CA PRO A 141 -3.00 -18.47 -7.28
C PRO A 141 -3.26 -19.62 -6.32
N ASP A 142 -4.04 -20.61 -6.69
CA ASP A 142 -4.33 -21.82 -5.89
C ASP A 142 -3.13 -22.78 -5.78
N GLN A 143 -2.22 -22.72 -6.75
CA GLN A 143 -0.99 -23.49 -6.75
C GLN A 143 0.14 -22.86 -5.92
N LEU A 144 0.01 -21.58 -5.56
CA LEU A 144 1.00 -20.80 -4.84
C LEU A 144 0.80 -20.89 -3.33
N SER A 145 1.89 -20.95 -2.56
CA SER A 145 1.85 -20.74 -1.11
C SER A 145 1.38 -19.34 -0.74
N GLY A 146 1.02 -19.11 0.53
CA GLY A 146 0.62 -17.78 1.02
C GLY A 146 1.69 -16.72 0.78
N GLY A 147 2.94 -17.05 1.08
CA GLY A 147 4.08 -16.14 0.84
C GLY A 147 4.36 -15.88 -0.64
N GLU A 148 4.19 -16.89 -1.53
CA GLU A 148 4.31 -16.69 -2.97
C GLU A 148 3.18 -15.79 -3.50
N ARG A 149 1.91 -16.00 -3.08
CA ARG A 149 0.79 -15.12 -3.41
C ARG A 149 1.03 -13.68 -2.99
N GLN A 150 1.58 -13.48 -1.80
CA GLN A 150 1.90 -12.15 -1.31
C GLN A 150 2.97 -11.47 -2.18
N ARG A 151 4.04 -12.17 -2.53
CA ARG A 151 5.07 -11.64 -3.43
C ARG A 151 4.53 -11.33 -4.84
N VAL A 152 3.61 -12.15 -5.38
CA VAL A 152 2.91 -11.82 -6.64
C VAL A 152 2.08 -10.54 -6.51
N ALA A 153 1.34 -10.37 -5.41
CA ALA A 153 0.56 -9.14 -5.15
C ALA A 153 1.46 -7.89 -5.06
N ILE A 154 2.64 -8.03 -4.46
CA ILE A 154 3.63 -6.95 -4.38
C ILE A 154 4.23 -6.66 -5.77
N ALA A 155 4.61 -7.68 -6.53
CA ALA A 155 5.06 -7.51 -7.91
C ALA A 155 4.05 -6.72 -8.74
N ARG A 156 2.75 -7.07 -8.63
CA ARG A 156 1.64 -6.35 -9.28
C ARG A 156 1.54 -4.90 -8.83
N ALA A 157 1.78 -4.62 -7.57
CA ALA A 157 1.68 -3.27 -7.02
C ALA A 157 2.82 -2.35 -7.50
N VAL A 158 4.02 -2.90 -7.72
CA VAL A 158 5.21 -2.11 -8.09
C VAL A 158 5.50 -2.09 -9.60
N VAL A 159 4.79 -2.90 -10.40
CA VAL A 159 4.99 -2.93 -11.85
C VAL A 159 4.53 -1.63 -12.52
N GLY A 160 5.30 -1.16 -13.49
CA GLY A 160 5.03 0.09 -14.23
C GLY A 160 5.44 1.34 -13.46
N GLU A 161 4.94 2.48 -13.92
CA GLU A 161 5.23 3.80 -13.34
C GLU A 161 4.24 4.13 -12.25
N ARG A 162 4.61 3.91 -10.99
CA ARG A 162 3.80 4.23 -9.82
C ARG A 162 4.28 5.53 -9.18
N HIS A 163 3.34 6.31 -8.66
CA HIS A 163 3.63 7.52 -7.88
C HIS A 163 3.33 7.32 -6.39
N LEU A 164 2.40 6.40 -6.08
CA LEU A 164 2.01 6.07 -4.72
C LEU A 164 1.90 4.55 -4.56
N LEU A 165 2.48 4.01 -3.51
CA LEU A 165 2.35 2.62 -3.08
C LEU A 165 1.62 2.56 -1.74
N LEU A 166 0.54 1.80 -1.68
CA LEU A 166 -0.25 1.56 -0.48
C LEU A 166 -0.19 0.07 -0.17
N ALA A 167 0.31 -0.32 1.01
CA ALA A 167 0.47 -1.71 1.34
C ALA A 167 -0.09 -2.03 2.74
N ASP A 168 -1.05 -2.94 2.80
CA ASP A 168 -1.66 -3.45 4.03
C ASP A 168 -1.00 -4.76 4.41
N GLU A 169 -0.22 -4.76 5.51
CA GLU A 169 0.53 -5.90 6.04
C GLU A 169 1.37 -6.64 4.97
N PRO A 170 2.30 -5.95 4.26
CA PRO A 170 2.96 -6.49 3.07
C PRO A 170 3.87 -7.70 3.33
N SER A 171 4.08 -8.08 4.58
CA SER A 171 4.92 -9.22 4.99
C SER A 171 4.20 -10.24 5.87
N GLY A 172 2.92 -10.07 6.13
CA GLY A 172 2.18 -10.87 7.12
C GLY A 172 2.22 -12.40 6.88
N ALA A 173 2.50 -12.85 5.65
CA ALA A 173 2.63 -14.27 5.31
C ALA A 173 4.08 -14.68 4.92
N LEU A 174 5.08 -13.83 5.20
CA LEU A 174 6.48 -14.03 4.78
C LEU A 174 7.36 -14.38 5.98
N ASP A 175 8.38 -15.19 5.74
CA ASP A 175 9.51 -15.30 6.66
C ASP A 175 10.40 -14.03 6.59
N SER A 176 11.33 -13.92 7.52
CA SER A 176 12.18 -12.74 7.66
C SER A 176 13.01 -12.41 6.41
N VAL A 177 13.49 -13.43 5.68
CA VAL A 177 14.30 -13.25 4.47
C VAL A 177 13.47 -12.64 3.34
N HIS A 178 12.28 -13.20 3.11
CA HIS A 178 11.38 -12.69 2.08
C HIS A 178 10.76 -11.34 2.47
N ALA A 179 10.47 -11.12 3.75
CA ALA A 179 10.03 -9.83 4.25
C ALA A 179 11.05 -8.72 3.97
N GLU A 180 12.34 -9.00 4.22
CA GLU A 180 13.41 -8.06 3.91
C GLU A 180 13.53 -7.78 2.40
N GLN A 181 13.42 -8.81 1.55
CA GLN A 181 13.43 -8.62 0.08
C GLN A 181 12.31 -7.69 -0.38
N VAL A 182 11.11 -7.87 0.17
CA VAL A 182 9.96 -7.00 -0.11
C VAL A 182 10.24 -5.56 0.33
N MET A 183 10.76 -5.36 1.53
CA MET A 183 11.06 -4.01 2.01
C MET A 183 12.16 -3.35 1.19
N ARG A 184 13.19 -4.07 0.76
CA ARG A 184 14.21 -3.58 -0.17
C ARG A 184 13.59 -3.13 -1.50
N LEU A 185 12.63 -3.89 -2.06
CA LEU A 185 11.94 -3.52 -3.28
C LEU A 185 11.10 -2.24 -3.11
N ILE A 186 10.35 -2.15 -2.00
CA ILE A 186 9.57 -0.95 -1.65
C ILE A 186 10.48 0.27 -1.49
N ARG A 187 11.57 0.14 -0.75
CA ARG A 187 12.56 1.23 -0.57
C ARG A 187 13.22 1.64 -1.89
N ALA A 188 13.56 0.68 -2.74
CA ALA A 188 14.09 0.97 -4.06
C ALA A 188 13.06 1.72 -4.94
N ALA A 189 11.76 1.44 -4.81
CA ALA A 189 10.72 2.21 -5.48
C ALA A 189 10.66 3.65 -4.93
N CYS A 190 10.71 3.82 -3.61
CA CYS A 190 10.77 5.15 -2.99
C CYS A 190 12.00 5.94 -3.45
N GLY A 191 13.18 5.32 -3.52
CA GLY A 191 14.40 5.94 -4.05
C GLY A 191 14.28 6.41 -5.52
N ARG A 192 13.31 5.91 -6.27
CA ARG A 192 12.96 6.38 -7.63
C ARG A 192 11.84 7.41 -7.66
N GLY A 193 11.38 7.88 -6.50
CA GLY A 193 10.35 8.91 -6.39
C GLY A 193 8.94 8.40 -6.11
N VAL A 194 8.72 7.11 -5.87
CA VAL A 194 7.42 6.60 -5.42
C VAL A 194 7.21 6.97 -3.95
N ALA A 195 6.08 7.55 -3.61
CA ALA A 195 5.69 7.71 -2.20
C ALA A 195 5.08 6.40 -1.69
N GLY A 196 5.42 5.99 -0.47
CA GLY A 196 4.94 4.74 0.12
C GLY A 196 4.17 4.96 1.43
N VAL A 197 3.06 4.26 1.61
CA VAL A 197 2.40 4.09 2.91
C VAL A 197 2.25 2.61 3.17
N ILE A 198 2.89 2.11 4.22
CA ILE A 198 2.74 0.73 4.68
C ILE A 198 1.98 0.72 5.99
N VAL A 199 1.04 -0.20 6.13
CA VAL A 199 0.40 -0.53 7.39
C VAL A 199 1.03 -1.81 7.91
N THR A 200 1.50 -1.78 9.14
CA THR A 200 2.06 -2.96 9.80
C THR A 200 1.96 -2.88 11.31
N HIS A 201 1.97 -4.03 11.96
CA HIS A 201 2.13 -4.15 13.41
C HIS A 201 3.57 -4.58 13.78
N ASP A 202 4.41 -4.86 12.79
CA ASP A 202 5.81 -5.26 12.97
C ASP A 202 6.73 -4.04 13.02
N ALA A 203 7.40 -3.84 14.17
CA ALA A 203 8.34 -2.76 14.38
C ALA A 203 9.59 -2.85 13.49
N GLN A 204 10.02 -4.07 13.12
CA GLN A 204 11.15 -4.25 12.21
C GLN A 204 10.82 -3.72 10.82
N LEU A 205 9.62 -3.96 10.33
CA LEU A 205 9.18 -3.41 9.04
C LEU A 205 8.97 -1.89 9.13
N ALA A 206 8.40 -1.40 10.21
CA ALA A 206 8.22 0.03 10.42
C ALA A 206 9.56 0.78 10.45
N SER A 207 10.65 0.15 10.90
CA SER A 207 11.98 0.76 10.92
C SER A 207 12.58 1.06 9.52
N TRP A 208 12.01 0.49 8.46
CA TRP A 208 12.37 0.82 7.08
C TRP A 208 11.79 2.15 6.60
N ALA A 209 10.81 2.69 7.32
CA ALA A 209 10.12 3.91 6.94
C ALA A 209 10.91 5.16 7.38
N ASP A 210 10.73 6.24 6.62
CA ASP A 210 11.30 7.56 6.97
C ASP A 210 10.52 8.21 8.12
N ARG A 211 9.25 7.81 8.32
CA ARG A 211 8.38 8.28 9.39
C ARG A 211 7.42 7.18 9.83
N VAL A 212 7.22 7.06 11.14
CA VAL A 212 6.25 6.14 11.73
C VAL A 212 5.12 6.96 12.37
N ILE A 213 3.89 6.55 12.10
CA ILE A 213 2.67 7.15 12.63
C ILE A 213 1.94 6.09 13.43
N PHE A 214 1.52 6.44 14.64
CA PHE A 214 0.68 5.57 15.46
C PHE A 214 -0.78 5.97 15.35
N LEU A 215 -1.61 5.03 14.90
CA LEU A 215 -3.06 5.20 14.81
C LEU A 215 -3.75 4.45 15.95
N ARG A 216 -4.56 5.17 16.74
CA ARG A 216 -5.34 4.60 17.83
C ARG A 216 -6.75 5.18 17.83
N ASP A 217 -7.77 4.33 17.88
CA ASP A 217 -9.19 4.72 17.93
C ASP A 217 -9.58 5.74 16.84
N GLY A 218 -9.04 5.54 15.64
CA GLY A 218 -9.27 6.40 14.48
C GLY A 218 -8.56 7.76 14.52
N ARG A 219 -7.63 8.00 15.44
CA ARG A 219 -6.85 9.23 15.59
C ARG A 219 -5.36 8.96 15.46
N MET A 220 -4.61 9.94 14.98
CA MET A 220 -3.15 9.92 15.08
C MET A 220 -2.76 10.20 16.52
N ALA A 221 -2.12 9.23 17.18
CA ALA A 221 -1.74 9.31 18.59
C ALA A 221 -0.34 9.89 18.77
N ASP A 222 0.59 9.53 17.85
CA ASP A 222 1.97 9.99 17.90
C ASP A 222 2.61 9.91 16.51
N GLN A 223 3.71 10.65 16.30
CA GLN A 223 4.53 10.61 15.09
C GLN A 223 6.00 10.63 15.48
N THR A 224 6.74 9.63 15.05
CA THR A 224 8.18 9.57 15.26
C THR A 224 8.92 9.39 13.94
N SER A 225 10.06 10.05 13.78
CA SER A 225 11.03 9.68 12.75
C SER A 225 11.99 8.67 13.38
N PRO A 226 12.19 7.49 12.81
CA PRO A 226 13.15 6.53 13.35
C PRO A 226 14.55 7.13 13.40
N LEU A 227 15.08 7.33 14.60
CA LEU A 227 16.40 7.93 14.83
C LEU A 227 17.53 6.92 14.65
N GLN A 228 17.53 5.97 13.84
CA GLN A 228 18.57 4.92 13.65
C GLN A 228 18.20 3.55 14.26
N GLY A 229 17.53 2.72 13.45
CA GLY A 229 17.33 1.30 13.70
C GLY A 229 16.09 0.91 14.54
N PRO A 230 15.71 -0.37 14.49
CA PRO A 230 14.46 -0.87 15.10
C PRO A 230 14.41 -0.73 16.64
N GLU A 231 15.53 -0.59 17.30
CA GLU A 231 15.63 -0.45 18.77
C GLU A 231 15.00 0.86 19.27
N SER A 232 14.99 1.92 18.45
CA SER A 232 14.42 3.22 18.82
C SER A 232 12.89 3.21 18.92
N LEU A 233 12.23 2.25 18.29
CA LEU A 233 10.77 2.09 18.30
C LEU A 233 10.26 1.33 19.52
N LEU A 234 11.15 0.68 20.26
CA LEU A 234 10.84 -0.11 21.46
C LEU A 234 11.09 0.63 22.76
N ALA A 235 11.67 1.83 22.70
CA ALA A 235 11.90 2.64 23.88
C ALA A 235 10.57 3.22 24.41
N PRO A 236 10.23 3.05 25.71
CA PRO A 236 9.05 3.68 26.29
C PRO A 236 9.21 5.19 26.25
N SER A 237 8.17 5.90 25.79
CA SER A 237 8.07 7.35 25.85
C SER A 237 8.16 7.79 27.33
N GLN A 238 9.13 8.62 27.64
CA GLN A 238 9.24 9.28 28.94
C GLN A 238 8.19 10.36 29.06
#